data_6b16fd752b85df29b0aef0fd12c841b0
#
_entry.id   6b16fd752b85df29b0aef0fd12c841b0
#
_cell.length_a   1.000
_cell.length_b   1.000
_cell.length_c   1.000
_cell.angle_alpha   90.00
_cell.angle_beta   90.00
_cell.angle_gamma   90.00
#
_symmetry.space_group_name_H-M   'P 1'
#
loop_
_entity.id
_entity.type
_entity.pdbx_description
1 polymer ?
#
loop_
_entity_poly.entity_id
_entity_poly.type
_entity_poly.pdbx_seq_one_letter_code
_entity_poly.pdbx_strand_id
1 'polypeptide(L)'
;MVKMRGEGWKIVLTAERCMMSDYHGSLFLGFCACAPKKLWNSFAFFHFICPKAPTYDNGKSKLAPYATRKIEASLLEYGFTEDEVVVVEPESIRDYVGPKTKVIGVTSNDPLGRGPATTTFSAPTGFFRDKGEAYDAWKFRELVTDPYLKHWGAKIVVGGPGSWQLEDDKERRRLNVDVVVIGEGENVTPPLFEKIVKGEKVPEVVYGDIVETEKMSKIRGGTVGGVVEVSRGCGRGCKFCIPTLLKLRSRPLEDILEEVRVNVQAQQTQITLHAEDILRYKANGIKVNREAVTSLFESVKKIEGVENVGPSHFALASVASQPKLLREISDIVGVGGREKPWIAGQTGVETGSPKLIERHMPGKALPFKPKEWPDVVEQAFGICMDSDWVPCGTLILGLPGEEEEDILKTIELMDRLKNYKSLIVPLFFVPIGSLKKEKRFTVDDMKEYHWDLMLKCWDHGMRWAEELAKEYVVKMPFLAKTFVLSFITWVVKFADKRARKNIVKLKEKSLKH
;
A
#
# COMPACT_ATOMS: atom_id res chain seq x y z
N MET A 1 21.46 0.76 28.67
CA MET A 1 22.71 1.47 28.33
C MET A 1 22.44 2.34 27.13
N VAL A 2 22.43 3.66 27.26
CA VAL A 2 22.41 4.58 26.13
C VAL A 2 23.76 4.43 25.44
N LYS A 3 23.81 3.79 24.27
CA LYS A 3 25.05 3.64 23.50
C LYS A 3 25.47 5.04 23.05
N MET A 4 26.72 5.37 23.26
CA MET A 4 27.33 6.68 23.05
C MET A 4 26.94 7.25 21.67
N ARG A 5 26.36 8.44 21.66
CA ARG A 5 26.29 9.32 20.51
C ARG A 5 27.72 9.46 19.95
N GLY A 6 28.01 8.89 18.78
CA GLY A 6 29.29 9.09 18.11
C GLY A 6 29.87 7.93 17.27
N GLU A 7 29.66 6.66 17.66
CA GLU A 7 30.27 5.54 16.92
C GLU A 7 29.41 4.98 15.77
N GLY A 8 28.10 5.13 15.87
CA GLY A 8 27.13 4.59 14.89
C GLY A 8 26.92 3.07 15.03
N TRP A 9 25.92 2.58 14.31
CA TRP A 9 25.58 1.16 14.17
C TRP A 9 26.16 0.62 12.87
N LYS A 10 26.52 -0.65 12.81
CA LYS A 10 27.09 -1.29 11.63
C LYS A 10 26.08 -1.27 10.46
N ILE A 11 24.83 -1.59 10.73
CA ILE A 11 23.71 -1.61 9.78
C ILE A 11 22.56 -0.79 10.38
N VAL A 12 22.13 0.22 9.67
CA VAL A 12 20.98 1.07 10.03
C VAL A 12 19.87 0.85 9.01
N LEU A 13 18.73 0.37 9.46
CA LEU A 13 17.53 0.17 8.63
C LEU A 13 16.51 1.27 8.90
N THR A 14 15.88 1.77 7.85
CA THR A 14 14.84 2.80 7.94
C THR A 14 13.92 2.74 6.71
N ALA A 15 12.93 3.61 6.70
CA ALA A 15 12.12 3.93 5.52
C ALA A 15 11.90 5.45 5.45
N GLU A 16 11.35 5.95 4.35
CA GLU A 16 10.99 7.36 4.28
C GLU A 16 9.86 7.70 5.27
N ARG A 17 9.73 8.99 5.58
CA ARG A 17 8.89 9.49 6.68
C ARG A 17 7.42 9.06 6.59
N CYS A 18 6.85 8.97 5.38
CA CYS A 18 5.45 8.58 5.21
C CYS A 18 5.24 7.09 5.48
N MET A 19 6.20 6.24 5.17
CA MET A 19 6.15 4.82 5.51
C MET A 19 6.37 4.54 7.01
N MET A 20 7.05 5.45 7.71
CA MET A 20 7.30 5.37 9.16
C MET A 20 6.21 6.09 9.96
N SER A 21 4.96 6.04 9.49
CA SER A 21 3.78 6.55 10.18
C SER A 21 2.75 5.44 10.36
N ASP A 22 2.10 5.38 11.50
CA ASP A 22 0.97 4.49 11.74
C ASP A 22 -0.38 5.07 11.29
N TYR A 23 -0.37 6.33 10.84
CA TYR A 23 -1.58 7.04 10.40
C TYR A 23 -2.76 6.90 11.38
N HIS A 24 -2.48 6.99 12.70
CA HIS A 24 -3.45 6.78 13.77
C HIS A 24 -4.16 5.41 13.71
N GLY A 25 -3.45 4.37 13.25
CA GLY A 25 -3.99 3.02 13.05
C GLY A 25 -4.81 2.85 11.78
N SER A 26 -4.92 3.87 10.92
CA SER A 26 -5.65 3.81 9.66
C SER A 26 -4.71 3.82 8.46
N LEU A 27 -4.24 2.66 8.03
CA LEU A 27 -3.37 2.53 6.84
C LEU A 27 -3.99 3.14 5.57
N PHE A 28 -5.31 3.25 5.51
CA PHE A 28 -6.00 3.90 4.41
C PHE A 28 -5.59 5.37 4.24
N LEU A 29 -5.31 6.07 5.34
CA LEU A 29 -4.79 7.43 5.30
C LEU A 29 -3.40 7.52 4.65
N GLY A 30 -2.68 6.41 4.54
CA GLY A 30 -1.40 6.33 3.82
C GLY A 30 -1.49 6.76 2.35
N PHE A 31 -2.66 6.65 1.71
CA PHE A 31 -2.88 7.21 0.38
C PHE A 31 -2.66 8.73 0.30
N CYS A 32 -2.80 9.44 1.41
CA CYS A 32 -2.52 10.87 1.46
C CYS A 32 -1.04 11.20 1.16
N ALA A 33 -0.12 10.23 1.34
CA ALA A 33 1.29 10.39 0.99
C ALA A 33 1.54 10.55 -0.51
N CYS A 34 0.61 10.05 -1.35
CA CYS A 34 0.67 10.21 -2.81
C CYS A 34 0.26 11.62 -3.26
N ALA A 35 -0.25 12.47 -2.37
CA ALA A 35 -0.63 13.85 -2.67
C ALA A 35 0.60 14.75 -2.83
N PRO A 36 0.51 15.80 -3.70
CA PRO A 36 1.62 16.71 -3.89
C PRO A 36 1.87 17.57 -2.65
N LYS A 37 3.14 17.77 -2.33
CA LYS A 37 3.62 18.45 -1.10
C LYS A 37 3.16 19.90 -0.91
N LYS A 38 2.70 20.57 -1.96
CA LYS A 38 2.15 21.92 -1.91
C LYS A 38 0.62 21.95 -1.90
N LEU A 39 -0.05 20.78 -1.85
CA LEU A 39 -1.51 20.73 -1.78
C LEU A 39 -1.99 21.14 -0.39
N TRP A 40 -1.28 20.71 0.65
CA TRP A 40 -1.53 21.05 2.05
C TRP A 40 -0.30 21.68 2.70
N ASN A 41 -0.49 22.30 3.85
CA ASN A 41 0.62 22.73 4.68
C ASN A 41 1.37 21.50 5.20
N SER A 42 2.67 21.38 4.92
CA SER A 42 3.47 20.22 5.30
C SER A 42 3.53 20.00 6.81
N PHE A 43 3.54 21.05 7.62
CA PHE A 43 3.49 20.91 9.08
C PHE A 43 2.17 20.24 9.51
N ALA A 44 1.04 20.74 8.99
CA ALA A 44 -0.27 20.15 9.29
C ALA A 44 -0.37 18.69 8.81
N PHE A 45 0.15 18.40 7.62
CA PHE A 45 0.19 17.03 7.10
C PHE A 45 0.94 16.07 8.03
N PHE A 46 2.18 16.39 8.41
CA PHE A 46 3.01 15.53 9.25
C PHE A 46 2.60 15.52 10.73
N HIS A 47 1.80 16.49 11.17
CA HIS A 47 1.30 16.52 12.55
C HIS A 47 -0.04 15.81 12.71
N PHE A 48 -0.97 15.99 11.74
CA PHE A 48 -2.36 15.53 11.89
C PHE A 48 -2.71 14.32 11.02
N ILE A 49 -2.05 14.10 9.88
CA ILE A 49 -2.39 13.01 8.96
C ILE A 49 -1.33 11.90 9.03
N CYS A 50 -0.07 12.29 9.04
CA CYS A 50 1.08 11.39 8.98
C CYS A 50 2.00 11.58 10.19
N PRO A 51 1.53 11.31 11.44
CA PRO A 51 2.35 11.46 12.64
C PRO A 51 3.52 10.47 12.64
N LYS A 52 4.51 10.71 13.49
CA LYS A 52 5.62 9.77 13.69
C LYS A 52 5.12 8.47 14.31
N ALA A 53 5.64 7.34 13.84
CA ALA A 53 5.47 6.09 14.54
C ALA A 53 6.15 6.15 15.93
N PRO A 54 5.62 5.44 16.94
CA PRO A 54 6.20 5.45 18.28
C PRO A 54 7.61 4.83 18.29
N THR A 55 8.45 5.37 19.18
CA THR A 55 9.80 4.86 19.43
C THR A 55 9.92 4.36 20.86
N TYR A 56 10.93 3.54 21.12
CA TYR A 56 11.38 3.22 22.48
C TYR A 56 12.15 4.40 23.08
N ASP A 57 12.34 4.41 24.40
CA ASP A 57 13.08 5.46 25.11
C ASP A 57 14.51 5.64 24.60
N ASN A 58 15.10 4.59 24.04
CA ASN A 58 16.42 4.63 23.42
C ASN A 58 16.40 5.14 21.97
N GLY A 59 15.24 5.59 21.44
CA GLY A 59 15.06 6.12 20.09
C GLY A 59 14.97 5.08 18.96
N LYS A 60 15.09 3.78 19.25
CA LYS A 60 14.82 2.72 18.25
C LYS A 60 13.35 2.74 17.87
N SER A 61 13.05 2.46 16.60
CA SER A 61 11.65 2.39 16.15
C SER A 61 10.90 1.24 16.82
N LYS A 62 9.77 1.55 17.46
CA LYS A 62 8.84 0.56 17.99
C LYS A 62 8.07 -0.11 16.88
N LEU A 63 7.66 0.68 15.88
CA LEU A 63 6.97 0.23 14.68
C LEU A 63 7.80 0.59 13.44
N ALA A 64 7.78 -0.28 12.44
CA ALA A 64 8.40 -0.02 11.14
C ALA A 64 7.58 -0.69 10.01
N PRO A 65 7.80 -0.34 8.73
CA PRO A 65 7.18 -1.07 7.62
C PRO A 65 7.50 -2.56 7.68
N TYR A 66 6.51 -3.39 7.33
CA TYR A 66 6.65 -4.84 7.36
C TYR A 66 7.90 -5.33 6.59
N ALA A 67 8.16 -4.78 5.39
CA ALA A 67 9.34 -5.14 4.61
C ALA A 67 10.66 -4.80 5.34
N THR A 68 10.74 -3.67 6.07
CA THR A 68 11.90 -3.32 6.89
C THR A 68 12.11 -4.35 8.00
N ARG A 69 11.03 -4.78 8.68
CA ARG A 69 11.06 -5.82 9.72
C ARG A 69 11.47 -7.19 9.19
N LYS A 70 11.07 -7.51 7.95
CA LYS A 70 11.50 -8.75 7.29
C LYS A 70 13.01 -8.76 7.04
N ILE A 71 13.56 -7.66 6.55
CA ILE A 71 15.01 -7.55 6.32
C ILE A 71 15.77 -7.56 7.65
N GLU A 72 15.29 -6.87 8.69
CA GLU A 72 15.86 -6.97 10.04
C GLU A 72 15.94 -8.43 10.50
N ALA A 73 14.82 -9.15 10.41
CA ALA A 73 14.74 -10.55 10.84
C ALA A 73 15.68 -11.45 10.03
N SER A 74 15.73 -11.29 8.71
CA SER A 74 16.60 -12.09 7.85
C SER A 74 18.10 -11.84 8.10
N LEU A 75 18.47 -10.59 8.43
CA LEU A 75 19.85 -10.26 8.84
C LEU A 75 20.23 -10.94 10.16
N LEU A 76 19.34 -10.91 11.14
CA LEU A 76 19.57 -11.55 12.44
C LEU A 76 19.63 -13.08 12.33
N GLU A 77 18.80 -13.70 11.51
CA GLU A 77 18.83 -15.14 11.22
C GLU A 77 20.07 -15.56 10.43
N TYR A 78 20.60 -14.70 9.58
CA TYR A 78 21.83 -14.93 8.82
C TYR A 78 23.09 -14.92 9.70
N GLY A 79 23.05 -14.24 10.88
CA GLY A 79 24.14 -14.22 11.82
C GLY A 79 24.64 -12.83 12.25
N PHE A 80 24.02 -11.73 11.78
CA PHE A 80 24.22 -10.42 12.38
C PHE A 80 23.58 -10.36 13.76
N THR A 81 24.19 -9.61 14.68
CA THR A 81 23.69 -9.49 16.04
C THR A 81 22.76 -8.29 16.22
N GLU A 82 21.95 -8.30 17.29
CA GLU A 82 21.10 -7.17 17.67
C GLU A 82 21.88 -5.90 18.00
N ASP A 83 23.19 -6.01 18.27
CA ASP A 83 24.12 -4.89 18.47
C ASP A 83 24.68 -4.33 17.16
N GLU A 84 24.51 -5.03 16.05
CA GLU A 84 24.99 -4.63 14.73
C GLU A 84 23.89 -4.04 13.87
N VAL A 85 22.63 -4.46 14.07
CA VAL A 85 21.47 -4.04 13.27
C VAL A 85 20.52 -3.21 14.11
N VAL A 86 20.07 -2.07 13.57
CA VAL A 86 19.07 -1.22 14.23
C VAL A 86 18.05 -0.71 13.23
N VAL A 87 16.78 -0.65 13.64
CA VAL A 87 15.71 0.02 12.90
C VAL A 87 15.38 1.34 13.56
N VAL A 88 15.42 2.43 12.80
CA VAL A 88 15.26 3.79 13.32
C VAL A 88 14.34 4.65 12.47
N GLU A 89 13.74 5.65 13.09
CA GLU A 89 13.03 6.74 12.43
C GLU A 89 13.97 7.56 11.53
N PRO A 90 13.56 7.95 10.30
CA PRO A 90 14.40 8.70 9.38
C PRO A 90 14.87 10.03 9.95
N GLU A 91 14.08 10.69 10.80
CA GLU A 91 14.44 11.98 11.40
C GLU A 91 15.46 11.84 12.55
N SER A 92 15.57 10.64 13.12
CA SER A 92 16.55 10.32 14.17
C SER A 92 17.80 9.61 13.61
N ILE A 93 17.86 9.33 12.31
CA ILE A 93 18.89 8.50 11.68
C ILE A 93 20.31 8.99 11.95
N ARG A 94 20.51 10.31 12.06
CA ARG A 94 21.82 10.93 12.33
C ARG A 94 22.39 10.56 13.70
N ASP A 95 21.56 10.18 14.66
CA ASP A 95 22.01 9.73 15.99
C ASP A 95 22.56 8.29 15.96
N TYR A 96 22.29 7.54 14.88
CA TYR A 96 22.63 6.12 14.72
C TYR A 96 23.69 5.87 13.63
N VAL A 97 23.94 6.85 12.76
CA VAL A 97 24.96 6.78 11.71
C VAL A 97 26.25 7.39 12.23
N GLY A 98 27.39 6.69 12.04
CA GLY A 98 28.69 7.13 12.49
C GLY A 98 29.83 6.33 11.83
N PRO A 99 31.08 6.42 12.36
CA PRO A 99 32.26 5.78 11.77
C PRO A 99 32.14 4.26 11.56
N LYS A 100 31.36 3.58 12.41
CA LYS A 100 31.12 2.12 12.31
C LYS A 100 30.08 1.75 11.26
N THR A 101 29.30 2.70 10.77
CA THR A 101 28.21 2.42 9.84
C THR A 101 28.75 2.03 8.47
N LYS A 102 28.35 0.85 7.99
CA LYS A 102 28.72 0.32 6.68
C LYS A 102 27.56 0.32 5.71
N VAL A 103 26.33 0.07 6.22
CA VAL A 103 25.14 -0.04 5.41
C VAL A 103 23.99 0.78 6.01
N ILE A 104 23.33 1.54 5.16
CA ILE A 104 22.05 2.18 5.44
C ILE A 104 21.02 1.55 4.50
N GLY A 105 20.17 0.68 5.04
CA GLY A 105 19.09 0.02 4.30
C GLY A 105 17.81 0.86 4.36
N VAL A 106 17.27 1.21 3.20
CA VAL A 106 16.07 2.04 3.08
C VAL A 106 14.98 1.30 2.34
N THR A 107 13.82 1.16 2.99
CA THR A 107 12.61 0.61 2.35
C THR A 107 11.80 1.75 1.72
N SER A 108 11.31 1.57 0.49
CA SER A 108 10.44 2.54 -0.18
C SER A 108 9.35 1.89 -1.04
N ASN A 109 8.16 2.49 -1.02
CA ASN A 109 7.03 2.10 -1.88
C ASN A 109 7.01 2.86 -3.20
N ASP A 110 7.43 4.12 -3.19
CA ASP A 110 7.34 4.98 -4.39
C ASP A 110 8.45 6.04 -4.43
N PRO A 111 9.72 5.61 -4.54
CA PRO A 111 10.89 6.48 -4.38
C PRO A 111 10.99 7.62 -5.39
N LEU A 112 10.40 7.48 -6.56
CA LEU A 112 10.41 8.50 -7.61
C LEU A 112 9.02 9.06 -7.93
N GLY A 113 7.99 8.69 -7.17
CA GLY A 113 6.62 9.11 -7.45
C GLY A 113 6.07 8.56 -8.77
N ARG A 114 6.42 7.32 -9.12
CA ARG A 114 6.01 6.67 -10.38
C ARG A 114 4.95 5.59 -10.18
N GLY A 115 4.48 5.39 -8.97
CA GLY A 115 3.37 4.51 -8.64
C GLY A 115 2.04 5.01 -9.22
N PRO A 116 1.00 4.16 -9.34
CA PRO A 116 -0.28 4.54 -9.95
C PRO A 116 -0.95 5.74 -9.29
N ALA A 117 -1.04 5.77 -7.96
CA ALA A 117 -1.67 6.87 -7.24
C ALA A 117 -0.88 8.18 -7.39
N THR A 118 0.42 8.14 -7.22
CA THR A 118 1.30 9.31 -7.36
C THR A 118 1.29 9.84 -8.78
N THR A 119 1.36 8.95 -9.78
CA THR A 119 1.25 9.32 -11.21
C THR A 119 -0.08 10.02 -11.51
N THR A 120 -1.16 9.63 -10.82
CA THR A 120 -2.49 10.21 -11.01
C THR A 120 -2.64 11.58 -10.36
N PHE A 121 -2.07 11.77 -9.17
CA PHE A 121 -2.35 12.99 -8.40
C PHE A 121 -1.23 14.02 -8.43
N SER A 122 0.03 13.62 -8.52
CA SER A 122 1.20 14.48 -8.32
C SER A 122 1.98 14.78 -9.59
N ALA A 123 3.01 15.64 -9.49
CA ALA A 123 3.93 15.92 -10.59
C ALA A 123 4.73 14.66 -10.98
N PRO A 124 5.14 14.56 -12.25
CA PRO A 124 4.89 15.52 -13.34
C PRO A 124 3.59 15.28 -14.12
N THR A 125 2.85 14.20 -13.87
CA THR A 125 1.84 13.66 -14.79
C THR A 125 0.40 13.83 -14.31
N GLY A 126 0.19 14.09 -13.01
CA GLY A 126 -1.12 13.98 -12.37
C GLY A 126 -1.94 15.27 -12.36
N PHE A 127 -3.14 15.17 -11.80
CA PHE A 127 -4.13 16.25 -11.72
C PHE A 127 -3.65 17.49 -10.98
N PHE A 128 -2.79 17.34 -9.98
CA PHE A 128 -2.23 18.44 -9.18
C PHE A 128 -0.74 18.63 -9.43
N ARG A 129 -0.27 18.33 -10.64
CA ARG A 129 1.16 18.41 -11.01
C ARG A 129 1.80 19.78 -10.75
N ASP A 130 1.00 20.87 -10.80
CA ASP A 130 1.43 22.23 -10.45
C ASP A 130 1.76 22.40 -8.96
N LYS A 131 1.32 21.48 -8.10
CA LYS A 131 1.57 21.48 -6.65
C LYS A 131 2.84 20.68 -6.26
N GLY A 132 3.53 20.11 -7.23
CA GLY A 132 4.84 19.46 -7.06
C GLY A 132 4.77 17.95 -6.88
N GLU A 133 5.90 17.39 -6.49
CA GLU A 133 6.07 15.96 -6.23
C GLU A 133 5.27 15.50 -4.99
N ALA A 134 4.98 14.21 -4.91
CA ALA A 134 4.28 13.59 -3.79
C ALA A 134 5.11 13.63 -2.50
N TYR A 135 4.43 13.55 -1.35
CA TYR A 135 5.09 13.56 -0.04
C TYR A 135 6.06 12.40 0.14
N ASP A 136 5.69 11.17 -0.26
CA ASP A 136 6.52 9.97 -0.18
C ASP A 136 7.82 10.11 -0.99
N ALA A 137 7.72 10.45 -2.28
CA ALA A 137 8.89 10.67 -3.14
C ALA A 137 9.77 11.83 -2.66
N TRP A 138 9.14 12.91 -2.16
CA TRP A 138 9.88 14.03 -1.57
C TRP A 138 10.66 13.61 -0.35
N LYS A 139 10.04 12.90 0.59
CA LYS A 139 10.69 12.47 1.83
C LYS A 139 11.73 11.36 1.61
N PHE A 140 11.49 10.47 0.64
CA PHE A 140 12.50 9.51 0.23
C PHE A 140 13.75 10.22 -0.32
N ARG A 141 13.56 11.16 -1.25
CA ARG A 141 14.66 11.93 -1.83
C ARG A 141 15.42 12.71 -0.76
N GLU A 142 14.72 13.40 0.13
CA GLU A 142 15.31 14.16 1.23
C GLU A 142 16.18 13.27 2.12
N LEU A 143 15.71 12.05 2.44
CA LEU A 143 16.45 11.07 3.22
C LEU A 143 17.73 10.60 2.52
N VAL A 144 17.64 10.06 1.32
CA VAL A 144 18.78 9.42 0.65
C VAL A 144 19.83 10.41 0.13
N THR A 145 19.44 11.68 -0.07
CA THR A 145 20.38 12.75 -0.48
C THR A 145 20.95 13.54 0.69
N ASP A 146 20.65 13.17 1.95
CA ASP A 146 21.27 13.81 3.11
C ASP A 146 22.79 13.58 3.12
N PRO A 147 23.63 14.64 3.00
CA PRO A 147 25.08 14.49 2.95
C PRO A 147 25.67 13.82 4.19
N TYR A 148 25.00 13.93 5.35
CA TYR A 148 25.44 13.31 6.59
C TYR A 148 25.52 11.78 6.48
N LEU A 149 24.58 11.15 5.77
CA LEU A 149 24.53 9.70 5.62
C LEU A 149 25.73 9.13 4.84
N LYS A 150 26.33 9.94 3.95
CA LYS A 150 27.51 9.57 3.17
C LYS A 150 28.83 9.96 3.84
N HIS A 151 28.80 10.80 4.86
CA HIS A 151 30.00 11.34 5.50
C HIS A 151 30.98 10.26 5.99
N TRP A 152 30.44 9.15 6.47
CA TRP A 152 31.21 8.03 7.02
C TRP A 152 31.50 6.91 6.01
N GLY A 153 31.16 7.11 4.73
CA GLY A 153 31.40 6.12 3.67
C GLY A 153 30.41 4.94 3.68
N ALA A 154 29.31 5.05 4.41
CA ALA A 154 28.26 4.03 4.39
C ALA A 154 27.61 3.90 3.01
N LYS A 155 27.26 2.65 2.63
CA LYS A 155 26.51 2.37 1.40
C LYS A 155 25.01 2.48 1.65
N ILE A 156 24.31 3.25 0.81
CA ILE A 156 22.85 3.32 0.80
C ILE A 156 22.31 2.22 -0.10
N VAL A 157 21.59 1.29 0.51
CA VAL A 157 20.93 0.16 -0.18
C VAL A 157 19.42 0.34 -0.09
N VAL A 158 18.75 0.40 -1.25
CA VAL A 158 17.30 0.61 -1.30
C VAL A 158 16.59 -0.68 -1.73
N GLY A 159 15.52 -1.04 -1.02
CA GLY A 159 14.64 -2.15 -1.33
C GLY A 159 13.16 -1.77 -1.17
N GLY A 160 12.30 -2.77 -1.17
CA GLY A 160 10.86 -2.61 -1.00
C GLY A 160 10.07 -2.56 -2.31
N PRO A 161 8.73 -2.46 -2.25
CA PRO A 161 7.85 -2.59 -3.41
C PRO A 161 8.11 -1.61 -4.56
N GLY A 162 8.63 -0.40 -4.25
CA GLY A 162 8.96 0.64 -5.23
C GLY A 162 10.36 0.57 -5.82
N SER A 163 11.20 -0.35 -5.38
CA SER A 163 12.62 -0.42 -5.77
C SER A 163 12.87 -0.57 -7.28
N TRP A 164 11.91 -1.16 -8.03
CA TRP A 164 11.96 -1.24 -9.49
C TRP A 164 12.13 0.13 -10.18
N GLN A 165 11.72 1.22 -9.56
CA GLN A 165 11.86 2.58 -10.09
C GLN A 165 13.33 3.04 -10.10
N LEU A 166 14.19 2.40 -9.33
CA LEU A 166 15.62 2.70 -9.21
C LEU A 166 16.51 1.73 -10.01
N GLU A 167 15.92 0.93 -10.91
CA GLU A 167 16.68 0.07 -11.83
C GLU A 167 17.57 0.90 -12.76
N ASP A 168 17.16 2.12 -13.11
CA ASP A 168 17.91 3.06 -13.94
C ASP A 168 19.09 3.67 -13.18
N ASP A 169 20.29 3.57 -13.78
CA ASP A 169 21.54 4.05 -13.22
C ASP A 169 21.56 5.57 -12.97
N LYS A 170 21.00 6.36 -13.89
CA LYS A 170 20.95 7.83 -13.75
C LYS A 170 20.15 8.25 -12.54
N GLU A 171 19.03 7.57 -12.29
CA GLU A 171 18.18 7.87 -11.13
C GLU A 171 18.88 7.47 -9.81
N ARG A 172 19.57 6.32 -9.76
CA ARG A 172 20.33 5.92 -8.57
C ARG A 172 21.42 6.92 -8.25
N ARG A 173 22.25 7.29 -9.24
CA ARG A 173 23.35 8.27 -9.06
C ARG A 173 22.84 9.64 -8.63
N ARG A 174 21.72 10.11 -9.23
CA ARG A 174 21.08 11.39 -8.86
C ARG A 174 20.65 11.41 -7.39
N LEU A 175 20.27 10.26 -6.84
CA LEU A 175 19.76 10.10 -5.48
C LEU A 175 20.80 9.55 -4.50
N ASN A 176 22.09 9.44 -4.88
CA ASN A 176 23.14 8.87 -4.04
C ASN A 176 22.85 7.43 -3.55
N VAL A 177 22.05 6.67 -4.28
CA VAL A 177 21.75 5.25 -3.96
C VAL A 177 22.87 4.39 -4.56
N ASP A 178 23.56 3.61 -3.72
CA ASP A 178 24.67 2.77 -4.17
C ASP A 178 24.17 1.43 -4.74
N VAL A 179 23.17 0.84 -4.12
CA VAL A 179 22.64 -0.47 -4.51
C VAL A 179 21.12 -0.46 -4.41
N VAL A 180 20.46 -1.10 -5.37
CA VAL A 180 19.03 -1.38 -5.32
C VAL A 180 18.79 -2.88 -5.31
N VAL A 181 17.88 -3.34 -4.43
CA VAL A 181 17.39 -4.73 -4.37
C VAL A 181 15.96 -4.76 -4.90
N ILE A 182 15.73 -5.47 -5.99
CA ILE A 182 14.44 -5.56 -6.70
C ILE A 182 13.87 -6.96 -6.54
N GLY A 183 12.66 -7.10 -6.01
CA GLY A 183 12.02 -8.37 -5.74
C GLY A 183 12.08 -8.78 -4.27
N GLU A 184 12.04 -10.08 -3.99
CA GLU A 184 12.05 -10.61 -2.62
C GLU A 184 13.48 -10.56 -2.05
N GLY A 185 13.66 -9.80 -1.00
CA GLY A 185 15.00 -9.43 -0.50
C GLY A 185 15.58 -10.37 0.55
N GLU A 186 14.79 -11.25 1.15
CA GLU A 186 15.18 -12.01 2.36
C GLU A 186 16.42 -12.89 2.15
N ASN A 187 16.55 -13.54 1.01
CA ASN A 187 17.70 -14.42 0.72
C ASN A 187 18.94 -13.66 0.23
N VAL A 188 18.74 -12.55 -0.50
CA VAL A 188 19.84 -11.86 -1.20
C VAL A 188 20.43 -10.71 -0.39
N THR A 189 19.63 -10.09 0.51
CA THR A 189 20.08 -8.93 1.28
C THR A 189 21.12 -9.26 2.35
N PRO A 190 20.99 -10.33 3.15
CA PRO A 190 21.99 -10.65 4.16
C PRO A 190 23.40 -10.90 3.61
N PRO A 191 23.61 -11.76 2.59
CA PRO A 191 24.94 -11.94 2.01
C PRO A 191 25.44 -10.70 1.27
N LEU A 192 24.55 -9.87 0.69
CA LEU A 192 24.92 -8.59 0.12
C LEU A 192 25.49 -7.63 1.19
N PHE A 193 24.79 -7.53 2.33
CA PHE A 193 25.22 -6.67 3.43
C PHE A 193 26.54 -7.16 4.05
N GLU A 194 26.72 -8.46 4.17
CA GLU A 194 27.98 -9.06 4.63
C GLU A 194 29.16 -8.63 3.74
N LYS A 195 29.01 -8.75 2.41
CA LYS A 195 30.02 -8.29 1.45
C LYS A 195 30.34 -6.80 1.59
N ILE A 196 29.31 -5.95 1.72
CA ILE A 196 29.52 -4.51 1.93
C ILE A 196 30.25 -4.25 3.24
N VAL A 197 29.89 -4.93 4.32
CA VAL A 197 30.57 -4.80 5.62
C VAL A 197 32.04 -5.19 5.54
N LYS A 198 32.38 -6.22 4.75
CA LYS A 198 33.76 -6.65 4.45
C LYS A 198 34.51 -5.72 3.49
N GLY A 199 33.84 -4.71 2.92
CA GLY A 199 34.44 -3.81 1.93
C GLY A 199 34.57 -4.41 0.54
N GLU A 200 33.89 -5.49 0.25
CA GLU A 200 33.91 -6.15 -1.06
C GLU A 200 33.10 -5.36 -2.10
N LYS A 201 33.49 -5.52 -3.36
CA LYS A 201 32.75 -4.92 -4.48
C LYS A 201 31.44 -5.66 -4.69
N VAL A 202 30.33 -4.94 -4.80
CA VAL A 202 28.98 -5.49 -5.01
C VAL A 202 28.32 -4.89 -6.27
N PRO A 203 27.36 -5.61 -6.89
CA PRO A 203 26.58 -5.06 -8.01
C PRO A 203 25.71 -3.89 -7.53
N GLU A 204 25.47 -2.92 -8.42
CA GLU A 204 24.57 -1.78 -8.14
C GLU A 204 23.08 -2.18 -8.19
N VAL A 205 22.74 -3.25 -8.93
CA VAL A 205 21.38 -3.83 -9.00
C VAL A 205 21.46 -5.29 -8.61
N VAL A 206 20.63 -5.69 -7.64
CA VAL A 206 20.49 -7.07 -7.18
C VAL A 206 19.03 -7.47 -7.33
N TYR A 207 18.79 -8.59 -8.01
CA TYR A 207 17.45 -9.15 -8.13
C TYR A 207 17.24 -10.22 -7.07
N GLY A 208 16.13 -10.09 -6.34
CA GLY A 208 15.75 -11.05 -5.31
C GLY A 208 15.18 -12.34 -5.91
N ASP A 209 15.43 -13.44 -5.23
CA ASP A 209 14.90 -14.73 -5.57
C ASP A 209 13.51 -14.97 -4.95
N ILE A 210 12.75 -15.91 -5.54
CA ILE A 210 11.49 -16.35 -4.95
C ILE A 210 11.78 -17.12 -3.66
N VAL A 211 11.26 -16.63 -2.53
CA VAL A 211 11.43 -17.26 -1.21
C VAL A 211 10.29 -18.22 -0.95
N GLU A 212 10.61 -19.47 -0.57
CA GLU A 212 9.62 -20.43 -0.09
C GLU A 212 9.00 -19.95 1.22
N THR A 213 7.68 -20.11 1.37
CA THR A 213 6.94 -19.53 2.51
C THR A 213 7.39 -20.05 3.86
N GLU A 214 7.86 -21.28 3.94
CA GLU A 214 8.40 -21.92 5.13
C GLU A 214 9.79 -21.40 5.53
N LYS A 215 10.48 -20.73 4.59
CA LYS A 215 11.81 -20.13 4.81
C LYS A 215 11.76 -18.61 4.97
N MET A 216 10.58 -18.03 4.98
CA MET A 216 10.44 -16.59 5.22
C MET A 216 10.71 -16.28 6.68
N SER A 217 11.69 -15.42 6.92
CA SER A 217 12.02 -14.92 8.28
C SER A 217 10.79 -14.36 8.97
N LYS A 218 10.62 -14.64 10.25
CA LYS A 218 9.53 -14.09 11.08
C LYS A 218 9.96 -12.77 11.69
N ILE A 219 9.10 -11.75 11.61
CA ILE A 219 9.41 -10.43 12.19
C ILE A 219 9.69 -10.53 13.69
N ARG A 220 10.59 -9.67 14.18
CA ARG A 220 10.96 -9.59 15.61
C ARG A 220 10.55 -8.28 16.27
N GLY A 221 10.02 -7.34 15.51
CA GLY A 221 9.53 -6.06 15.98
C GLY A 221 8.20 -5.67 15.34
N GLY A 222 7.46 -4.79 15.99
CA GLY A 222 6.12 -4.36 15.55
C GLY A 222 6.12 -3.68 14.19
N THR A 223 5.01 -3.86 13.48
CA THR A 223 4.82 -3.29 12.15
C THR A 223 3.84 -2.13 12.18
N VAL A 224 4.05 -1.15 11.32
CA VAL A 224 3.08 -0.07 11.08
C VAL A 224 1.74 -0.68 10.68
N GLY A 225 0.67 -0.28 11.38
CA GLY A 225 -0.69 -0.78 11.16
C GLY A 225 -0.89 -2.27 11.45
N GLY A 226 0.00 -2.89 12.23
CA GLY A 226 -0.09 -4.31 12.60
C GLY A 226 -0.09 -5.24 11.39
N VAL A 227 0.60 -4.87 10.31
CA VAL A 227 0.63 -5.65 9.06
C VAL A 227 1.34 -6.98 9.27
N VAL A 228 0.65 -8.06 8.90
CA VAL A 228 1.19 -9.43 8.86
C VAL A 228 0.90 -10.04 7.48
N GLU A 229 1.93 -10.48 6.79
CA GLU A 229 1.79 -11.12 5.49
C GLU A 229 1.24 -12.54 5.64
N VAL A 230 0.16 -12.84 4.92
CA VAL A 230 -0.55 -14.13 4.94
C VAL A 230 -0.18 -14.98 3.73
N SER A 231 -0.05 -14.33 2.59
CA SER A 231 0.36 -14.98 1.35
C SER A 231 1.08 -14.00 0.43
N ARG A 232 1.92 -14.53 -0.44
CA ARG A 232 2.71 -13.78 -1.41
C ARG A 232 2.44 -14.25 -2.83
N GLY A 233 2.37 -13.31 -3.76
CA GLY A 233 1.95 -13.59 -5.13
C GLY A 233 0.43 -13.76 -5.25
N CYS A 234 -0.07 -13.82 -6.48
CA CYS A 234 -1.49 -13.96 -6.74
C CYS A 234 -1.79 -15.00 -7.84
N GLY A 235 -0.97 -15.05 -8.89
CA GLY A 235 -1.10 -16.02 -9.97
C GLY A 235 -2.29 -15.80 -10.91
N ARG A 236 -2.97 -14.64 -10.82
CA ARG A 236 -4.07 -14.29 -11.74
C ARG A 236 -3.57 -13.75 -13.09
N GLY A 237 -2.30 -13.36 -13.20
CA GLY A 237 -1.65 -13.00 -14.44
C GLY A 237 -2.08 -11.66 -15.05
N CYS A 238 -2.54 -10.69 -14.26
CA CYS A 238 -2.80 -9.34 -14.74
C CYS A 238 -1.51 -8.71 -15.24
N LYS A 239 -1.46 -8.31 -16.53
CA LYS A 239 -0.24 -7.92 -17.23
C LYS A 239 0.42 -6.65 -16.70
N PHE A 240 -0.33 -5.80 -16.01
CA PHE A 240 0.10 -4.53 -15.40
C PHE A 240 0.52 -4.66 -13.93
N CYS A 241 0.64 -5.86 -13.39
CA CYS A 241 0.89 -6.05 -11.95
C CYS A 241 1.97 -7.11 -11.73
N ILE A 242 2.98 -6.79 -10.92
CA ILE A 242 4.09 -7.71 -10.63
C ILE A 242 3.66 -8.87 -9.73
N PRO A 243 3.00 -8.66 -8.57
CA PRO A 243 2.59 -9.76 -7.70
C PRO A 243 1.68 -10.79 -8.37
N THR A 244 0.81 -10.35 -9.30
CA THR A 244 -0.13 -11.27 -9.97
C THR A 244 0.52 -12.18 -11.00
N LEU A 245 1.75 -11.85 -11.43
CA LEU A 245 2.55 -12.70 -12.31
C LEU A 245 3.25 -13.84 -11.54
N LEU A 246 3.37 -13.72 -10.21
CA LEU A 246 3.96 -14.72 -9.33
C LEU A 246 2.90 -15.69 -8.84
N LYS A 247 3.28 -16.98 -8.73
CA LYS A 247 2.42 -18.03 -8.16
C LYS A 247 2.04 -17.66 -6.72
N LEU A 248 0.78 -17.88 -6.36
CA LEU A 248 0.30 -17.73 -4.99
C LEU A 248 1.02 -18.74 -4.08
N ARG A 249 1.56 -18.24 -2.98
CA ARG A 249 2.21 -19.00 -1.90
C ARG A 249 1.62 -18.54 -0.58
N SER A 250 0.97 -19.42 0.17
CA SER A 250 0.40 -19.13 1.48
C SER A 250 1.36 -19.51 2.59
N ARG A 251 1.52 -18.64 3.57
CA ARG A 251 2.39 -18.89 4.73
C ARG A 251 1.76 -19.91 5.69
N PRO A 252 2.56 -20.64 6.47
CA PRO A 252 2.07 -21.47 7.56
C PRO A 252 1.26 -20.64 8.56
N LEU A 253 0.15 -21.18 9.07
CA LEU A 253 -0.71 -20.46 10.02
C LEU A 253 0.06 -20.07 11.29
N GLU A 254 0.90 -20.99 11.82
CA GLU A 254 1.63 -20.71 13.06
C GLU A 254 2.61 -19.55 12.91
N ASP A 255 3.29 -19.43 11.78
CA ASP A 255 4.18 -18.29 11.51
C ASP A 255 3.42 -16.96 11.47
N ILE A 256 2.20 -16.96 10.91
CA ILE A 256 1.32 -15.80 10.90
C ILE A 256 0.93 -15.43 12.34
N LEU A 257 0.52 -16.41 13.15
CA LEU A 257 0.12 -16.19 14.53
C LEU A 257 1.28 -15.70 15.40
N GLU A 258 2.50 -16.18 15.15
CA GLU A 258 3.70 -15.70 15.83
C GLU A 258 3.96 -14.21 15.52
N GLU A 259 3.86 -13.81 14.26
CA GLU A 259 4.01 -12.39 13.88
C GLU A 259 2.87 -11.50 14.42
N VAL A 260 1.65 -12.04 14.56
CA VAL A 260 0.55 -11.33 15.25
C VAL A 260 0.92 -11.09 16.71
N ARG A 261 1.46 -12.09 17.43
CA ARG A 261 1.89 -11.93 18.83
C ARG A 261 3.00 -10.88 18.96
N VAL A 262 3.96 -10.82 18.02
CA VAL A 262 4.99 -9.78 17.97
C VAL A 262 4.38 -8.37 17.85
N ASN A 263 3.36 -8.22 16.99
CA ASN A 263 2.64 -6.95 16.87
C ASN A 263 1.91 -6.57 18.16
N VAL A 264 1.22 -7.51 18.80
CA VAL A 264 0.53 -7.28 20.09
C VAL A 264 1.52 -6.87 21.18
N GLN A 265 2.68 -7.53 21.27
CA GLN A 265 3.76 -7.15 22.20
C GLN A 265 4.26 -5.73 21.95
N ALA A 266 4.25 -5.27 20.69
CA ALA A 266 4.55 -3.90 20.31
C ALA A 266 3.36 -2.94 20.49
N GLN A 267 2.28 -3.37 21.15
CA GLN A 267 1.04 -2.59 21.39
C GLN A 267 0.26 -2.26 20.11
N GLN A 268 0.41 -3.06 19.05
CA GLN A 268 -0.46 -3.02 17.90
C GLN A 268 -1.64 -3.97 18.13
N THR A 269 -2.80 -3.41 18.47
CA THR A 269 -4.02 -4.18 18.75
C THR A 269 -4.89 -4.36 17.51
N GLN A 270 -4.60 -3.58 16.46
CA GLN A 270 -5.21 -3.72 15.14
C GLN A 270 -4.27 -4.52 14.25
N ILE A 271 -4.76 -5.61 13.68
CA ILE A 271 -4.00 -6.52 12.81
C ILE A 271 -4.52 -6.40 11.38
N THR A 272 -3.62 -6.08 10.47
CA THR A 272 -3.91 -6.07 9.02
C THR A 272 -3.32 -7.31 8.37
N LEU A 273 -4.18 -8.24 7.97
CA LEU A 273 -3.78 -9.43 7.24
C LEU A 273 -3.51 -9.07 5.77
N HIS A 274 -2.24 -9.14 5.38
CA HIS A 274 -1.80 -8.74 4.05
C HIS A 274 -1.72 -9.92 3.09
N ALA A 275 -2.44 -9.80 1.98
CA ALA A 275 -2.39 -10.68 0.81
C ALA A 275 -2.94 -9.91 -0.39
N GLU A 276 -2.57 -10.29 -1.61
CA GLU A 276 -3.19 -9.76 -2.84
C GLU A 276 -4.67 -10.16 -2.98
N ASP A 277 -5.04 -11.27 -2.38
CA ASP A 277 -6.42 -11.77 -2.28
C ASP A 277 -6.52 -12.65 -1.02
N ILE A 278 -6.94 -12.06 0.09
CA ILE A 278 -7.02 -12.73 1.39
C ILE A 278 -7.94 -13.96 1.37
N LEU A 279 -8.98 -13.92 0.53
CA LEU A 279 -9.95 -15.02 0.41
C LEU A 279 -9.34 -16.26 -0.26
N ARG A 280 -8.13 -16.13 -0.81
CA ARG A 280 -7.40 -17.25 -1.40
C ARG A 280 -6.29 -17.81 -0.50
N TYR A 281 -6.32 -17.53 0.78
CA TYR A 281 -5.42 -18.20 1.72
C TYR A 281 -5.57 -19.72 1.63
N LYS A 282 -4.44 -20.42 1.40
CA LYS A 282 -4.38 -21.88 1.14
C LYS A 282 -5.36 -22.36 0.06
N ALA A 283 -5.62 -21.53 -0.96
CA ALA A 283 -6.47 -21.89 -2.07
C ALA A 283 -5.82 -22.97 -2.95
N ASN A 284 -6.62 -23.85 -3.52
CA ASN A 284 -6.21 -24.75 -4.58
C ASN A 284 -6.47 -24.09 -5.95
N GLY A 285 -5.43 -23.53 -6.55
CA GLY A 285 -5.54 -22.73 -7.76
C GLY A 285 -6.42 -21.50 -7.53
N ILE A 286 -7.55 -21.43 -8.21
CA ILE A 286 -8.53 -20.31 -8.11
C ILE A 286 -9.60 -20.59 -7.06
N LYS A 287 -9.81 -21.87 -6.72
CA LYS A 287 -10.86 -22.27 -5.79
C LYS A 287 -10.54 -21.82 -4.37
N VAL A 288 -11.39 -20.95 -3.83
CA VAL A 288 -11.31 -20.47 -2.44
C VAL A 288 -11.39 -21.65 -1.46
N ASN A 289 -10.51 -21.67 -0.48
CA ASN A 289 -10.55 -22.61 0.64
C ASN A 289 -11.22 -21.92 1.84
N ARG A 290 -12.56 -22.04 1.91
CA ARG A 290 -13.37 -21.38 2.94
C ARG A 290 -12.91 -21.74 4.36
N GLU A 291 -12.66 -23.01 4.64
CA GLU A 291 -12.23 -23.49 5.96
C GLU A 291 -10.89 -22.89 6.39
N ALA A 292 -9.93 -22.81 5.46
CA ALA A 292 -8.64 -22.22 5.76
C ALA A 292 -8.76 -20.69 6.03
N VAL A 293 -9.62 -19.98 5.28
CA VAL A 293 -9.83 -18.55 5.47
C VAL A 293 -10.54 -18.28 6.81
N THR A 294 -11.63 -18.99 7.13
CA THR A 294 -12.32 -18.82 8.41
C THR A 294 -11.41 -19.16 9.59
N SER A 295 -10.68 -20.28 9.52
CA SER A 295 -9.70 -20.68 10.55
C SER A 295 -8.61 -19.64 10.75
N LEU A 296 -8.12 -18.97 9.68
CA LEU A 296 -7.16 -17.89 9.78
C LEU A 296 -7.71 -16.73 10.63
N PHE A 297 -8.89 -16.21 10.27
CA PHE A 297 -9.50 -15.08 10.99
C PHE A 297 -9.85 -15.44 12.44
N GLU A 298 -10.40 -16.63 12.69
CA GLU A 298 -10.68 -17.13 14.03
C GLU A 298 -9.42 -17.24 14.90
N SER A 299 -8.36 -17.83 14.34
CA SER A 299 -7.10 -18.03 15.07
C SER A 299 -6.43 -16.72 15.43
N VAL A 300 -6.41 -15.75 14.50
CA VAL A 300 -5.88 -14.40 14.76
C VAL A 300 -6.73 -13.67 15.79
N LYS A 301 -8.07 -13.73 15.69
CA LYS A 301 -8.98 -13.04 16.62
C LYS A 301 -8.89 -13.59 18.04
N LYS A 302 -8.54 -14.86 18.22
CA LYS A 302 -8.37 -15.51 19.53
C LYS A 302 -7.08 -15.12 20.26
N ILE A 303 -6.13 -14.46 19.60
CA ILE A 303 -4.90 -14.01 20.27
C ILE A 303 -5.26 -12.86 21.22
N GLU A 304 -4.90 -13.03 22.49
CA GLU A 304 -5.09 -12.02 23.53
C GLU A 304 -4.42 -10.69 23.14
N GLY A 305 -5.12 -9.57 23.29
CA GLY A 305 -4.67 -8.24 22.87
C GLY A 305 -5.03 -7.86 21.44
N VAL A 306 -5.56 -8.76 20.61
CA VAL A 306 -6.08 -8.42 19.29
C VAL A 306 -7.50 -7.86 19.40
N GLU A 307 -7.65 -6.57 19.15
CA GLU A 307 -8.95 -5.89 19.17
C GLU A 307 -9.63 -5.95 17.79
N ASN A 308 -8.89 -5.64 16.75
CA ASN A 308 -9.39 -5.57 15.38
C ASN A 308 -8.56 -6.43 14.43
N VAL A 309 -9.24 -7.08 13.48
CA VAL A 309 -8.62 -7.82 12.38
C VAL A 309 -9.27 -7.37 11.09
N GLY A 310 -8.47 -7.02 10.09
CA GLY A 310 -8.95 -6.64 8.77
C GLY A 310 -8.02 -7.10 7.65
N PRO A 311 -8.53 -7.23 6.42
CA PRO A 311 -7.73 -7.56 5.25
C PRO A 311 -7.08 -6.30 4.66
N SER A 312 -5.94 -6.45 3.99
CA SER A 312 -5.44 -5.39 3.11
C SER A 312 -6.17 -5.37 1.76
N HIS A 313 -6.26 -6.53 1.11
CA HIS A 313 -6.87 -6.67 -0.22
C HIS A 313 -7.72 -7.94 -0.32
N PHE A 314 -8.71 -7.89 -1.20
CA PHE A 314 -9.52 -9.04 -1.61
C PHE A 314 -9.94 -8.92 -3.08
N ALA A 315 -10.20 -10.04 -3.75
CA ALA A 315 -10.63 -10.02 -5.14
C ALA A 315 -12.14 -10.20 -5.27
N LEU A 316 -12.80 -9.38 -6.10
CA LEU A 316 -14.24 -9.41 -6.31
C LEU A 316 -14.74 -10.75 -6.84
N ALA A 317 -13.97 -11.40 -7.73
CA ALA A 317 -14.30 -12.74 -8.21
C ALA A 317 -14.26 -13.80 -7.09
N SER A 318 -13.38 -13.65 -6.10
CA SER A 318 -13.36 -14.53 -4.92
C SER A 318 -14.59 -14.30 -4.05
N VAL A 319 -15.00 -13.04 -3.86
CA VAL A 319 -16.24 -12.67 -3.15
C VAL A 319 -17.47 -13.30 -3.82
N ALA A 320 -17.64 -13.03 -5.13
CA ALA A 320 -18.78 -13.55 -5.89
C ALA A 320 -18.85 -15.08 -5.91
N SER A 321 -17.67 -15.76 -5.90
CA SER A 321 -17.60 -17.23 -5.88
C SER A 321 -17.97 -17.87 -4.55
N GLN A 322 -17.95 -17.09 -3.43
CA GLN A 322 -18.24 -17.55 -2.07
C GLN A 322 -19.12 -16.54 -1.31
N PRO A 323 -20.39 -16.37 -1.70
CA PRO A 323 -21.23 -15.28 -1.23
C PRO A 323 -21.41 -15.18 0.29
N LYS A 324 -21.33 -16.31 1.01
CA LYS A 324 -21.52 -16.36 2.46
C LYS A 324 -20.24 -16.09 3.27
N LEU A 325 -19.06 -16.20 2.63
CA LEU A 325 -17.78 -16.16 3.33
C LEU A 325 -17.51 -14.81 4.01
N LEU A 326 -17.88 -13.69 3.36
CA LEU A 326 -17.66 -12.38 3.94
C LEU A 326 -18.49 -12.17 5.22
N ARG A 327 -19.76 -12.62 5.23
CA ARG A 327 -20.60 -12.56 6.44
C ARG A 327 -20.01 -13.38 7.57
N GLU A 328 -19.54 -14.59 7.29
CA GLU A 328 -18.86 -15.43 8.27
C GLU A 328 -17.63 -14.76 8.87
N ILE A 329 -16.81 -14.12 8.03
CA ILE A 329 -15.66 -13.36 8.51
C ILE A 329 -16.12 -12.19 9.39
N SER A 330 -17.15 -11.45 8.98
CA SER A 330 -17.71 -10.34 9.75
C SER A 330 -18.18 -10.78 11.14
N ASP A 331 -18.87 -11.93 11.21
CA ASP A 331 -19.33 -12.51 12.48
C ASP A 331 -18.13 -12.91 13.37
N ILE A 332 -17.09 -13.55 12.80
CA ILE A 332 -15.86 -13.95 13.51
C ILE A 332 -15.14 -12.72 14.11
N VAL A 333 -15.01 -11.65 13.35
CA VAL A 333 -14.25 -10.45 13.78
C VAL A 333 -15.14 -9.43 14.53
N GLY A 334 -16.45 -9.66 14.60
CA GLY A 334 -17.40 -8.83 15.33
C GLY A 334 -17.68 -7.50 14.65
N VAL A 335 -17.93 -7.52 13.33
CA VAL A 335 -18.27 -6.36 12.51
C VAL A 335 -19.79 -6.32 12.23
N GLY A 336 -20.34 -5.15 11.93
CA GLY A 336 -21.77 -4.90 11.69
C GLY A 336 -22.50 -4.30 12.89
N GLY A 337 -21.81 -4.13 14.02
CA GLY A 337 -22.35 -3.45 15.20
C GLY A 337 -21.98 -1.96 15.26
N ARG A 338 -22.57 -1.25 16.23
CA ARG A 338 -22.34 0.19 16.42
C ARG A 338 -20.88 0.56 16.67
N GLU A 339 -20.12 -0.34 17.30
CA GLU A 339 -18.70 -0.09 17.62
C GLU A 339 -17.76 -0.38 16.46
N LYS A 340 -18.12 -1.33 15.60
CA LYS A 340 -17.38 -1.72 14.40
C LYS A 340 -18.38 -1.82 13.25
N PRO A 341 -18.78 -0.68 12.65
CA PRO A 341 -19.86 -0.68 11.67
C PRO A 341 -19.49 -1.39 10.37
N TRP A 342 -18.20 -1.42 10.03
CA TRP A 342 -17.72 -2.03 8.79
C TRP A 342 -16.24 -2.40 8.87
N ILE A 343 -15.82 -3.22 7.90
CA ILE A 343 -14.45 -3.57 7.60
C ILE A 343 -14.11 -3.07 6.18
N ALA A 344 -12.94 -2.51 5.98
CA ALA A 344 -12.51 -2.04 4.66
C ALA A 344 -11.39 -2.90 4.09
N GLY A 345 -11.30 -2.96 2.77
CA GLY A 345 -10.19 -3.58 2.07
C GLY A 345 -10.11 -3.06 0.64
N GLN A 346 -8.91 -3.11 0.07
CA GLN A 346 -8.69 -2.71 -1.30
C GLN A 346 -9.10 -3.81 -2.27
N THR A 347 -9.63 -3.41 -3.42
CA THR A 347 -9.96 -4.34 -4.50
C THR A 347 -9.82 -3.68 -5.87
N GLY A 348 -9.48 -4.44 -6.87
CA GLY A 348 -9.37 -3.93 -8.23
C GLY A 348 -10.65 -4.21 -9.03
N VAL A 349 -11.35 -3.17 -9.45
CA VAL A 349 -12.40 -3.22 -10.48
C VAL A 349 -11.77 -3.13 -11.87
N GLU A 350 -10.84 -2.24 -12.02
CA GLU A 350 -9.99 -1.86 -13.15
C GLU A 350 -10.77 -1.26 -14.32
N THR A 351 -11.81 -1.92 -14.81
CA THR A 351 -12.63 -1.46 -15.93
C THR A 351 -13.97 -2.17 -15.95
N GLY A 352 -14.99 -1.55 -16.55
CA GLY A 352 -16.27 -2.19 -16.89
C GLY A 352 -16.25 -2.88 -18.26
N SER A 353 -15.13 -2.83 -19.01
CA SER A 353 -15.02 -3.42 -20.34
C SER A 353 -14.58 -4.88 -20.32
N PRO A 354 -15.42 -5.84 -20.75
CA PRO A 354 -15.03 -7.23 -20.93
C PRO A 354 -13.84 -7.42 -21.88
N LYS A 355 -13.74 -6.58 -22.92
CA LYS A 355 -12.65 -6.58 -23.91
C LYS A 355 -11.29 -6.33 -23.23
N LEU A 356 -11.21 -5.34 -22.35
CA LEU A 356 -9.98 -5.01 -21.62
C LEU A 356 -9.65 -6.06 -20.56
N ILE A 357 -10.65 -6.64 -19.89
CA ILE A 357 -10.47 -7.78 -18.97
C ILE A 357 -9.85 -8.96 -19.72
N GLU A 358 -10.42 -9.37 -20.85
CA GLU A 358 -9.90 -10.49 -21.64
C GLU A 358 -8.48 -10.23 -22.14
N ARG A 359 -8.20 -9.01 -22.61
CA ARG A 359 -6.91 -8.64 -23.19
C ARG A 359 -5.78 -8.56 -22.17
N HIS A 360 -6.03 -7.96 -20.99
CA HIS A 360 -4.98 -7.59 -20.05
C HIS A 360 -4.99 -8.39 -18.75
N MET A 361 -6.13 -8.97 -18.36
CA MET A 361 -6.29 -9.59 -17.04
C MET A 361 -7.33 -10.74 -17.03
N PRO A 362 -7.24 -11.71 -17.96
CA PRO A 362 -8.27 -12.75 -18.07
C PRO A 362 -8.43 -13.58 -16.80
N GLY A 363 -7.37 -13.75 -16.03
CA GLY A 363 -7.41 -14.46 -14.74
C GLY A 363 -8.07 -13.68 -13.61
N LYS A 364 -8.35 -12.37 -13.80
CA LYS A 364 -9.00 -11.55 -12.79
C LYS A 364 -10.46 -11.96 -12.56
N ALA A 365 -11.16 -12.28 -13.63
CA ALA A 365 -12.56 -12.69 -13.58
C ALA A 365 -12.75 -14.13 -13.08
N LEU A 366 -11.74 -14.99 -13.15
CA LEU A 366 -11.87 -16.42 -12.80
C LEU A 366 -12.41 -16.61 -11.37
N PRO A 367 -13.38 -17.54 -11.17
CA PRO A 367 -13.82 -18.62 -12.07
C PRO A 367 -14.83 -18.22 -13.15
N PHE A 368 -15.25 -16.96 -13.20
CA PHE A 368 -16.19 -16.44 -14.20
C PHE A 368 -15.49 -16.12 -15.52
N LYS A 369 -16.26 -15.87 -16.58
CA LYS A 369 -15.73 -15.45 -17.88
C LYS A 369 -15.52 -13.94 -17.92
N PRO A 370 -14.58 -13.41 -18.71
CA PRO A 370 -14.37 -11.96 -18.85
C PRO A 370 -15.64 -11.19 -19.21
N LYS A 371 -16.54 -11.74 -20.02
CA LYS A 371 -17.82 -11.12 -20.42
C LYS A 371 -18.79 -10.90 -19.25
N GLU A 372 -18.66 -11.68 -18.18
CA GLU A 372 -19.49 -11.60 -16.98
C GLU A 372 -18.93 -10.60 -15.95
N TRP A 373 -17.78 -9.98 -16.22
CA TRP A 373 -17.08 -9.15 -15.24
C TRP A 373 -17.91 -8.01 -14.65
N PRO A 374 -18.69 -7.21 -15.42
CA PRO A 374 -19.54 -6.18 -14.82
C PRO A 374 -20.56 -6.72 -13.82
N ASP A 375 -21.14 -7.89 -14.11
CA ASP A 375 -22.12 -8.55 -13.23
C ASP A 375 -21.45 -9.12 -11.99
N VAL A 376 -20.26 -9.71 -12.13
CA VAL A 376 -19.43 -10.19 -11.01
C VAL A 376 -19.07 -9.04 -10.09
N VAL A 377 -18.72 -7.88 -10.62
CA VAL A 377 -18.39 -6.69 -9.81
C VAL A 377 -19.61 -6.22 -9.03
N GLU A 378 -20.76 -6.05 -9.69
CA GLU A 378 -21.98 -5.60 -9.00
C GLU A 378 -22.43 -6.60 -7.93
N GLN A 379 -22.46 -7.89 -8.23
CA GLN A 379 -22.75 -8.94 -7.27
C GLN A 379 -21.81 -8.91 -6.06
N ALA A 380 -20.51 -8.77 -6.29
CA ALA A 380 -19.53 -8.72 -5.22
C ALA A 380 -19.70 -7.48 -4.33
N PHE A 381 -20.03 -6.32 -4.91
CA PHE A 381 -20.33 -5.10 -4.14
C PHE A 381 -21.61 -5.26 -3.29
N GLY A 382 -22.64 -5.95 -3.83
CA GLY A 382 -23.83 -6.31 -3.07
C GLY A 382 -23.50 -7.20 -1.86
N ILE A 383 -22.71 -8.27 -2.09
CA ILE A 383 -22.26 -9.17 -1.02
C ILE A 383 -21.41 -8.42 0.02
N CYS A 384 -20.55 -7.51 -0.40
CA CYS A 384 -19.79 -6.65 0.51
C CYS A 384 -20.72 -5.82 1.39
N MET A 385 -21.68 -5.13 0.79
CA MET A 385 -22.64 -4.29 1.52
C MET A 385 -23.46 -5.12 2.51
N ASP A 386 -23.98 -6.29 2.11
CA ASP A 386 -24.76 -7.20 2.97
C ASP A 386 -23.92 -7.79 4.11
N SER A 387 -22.60 -7.79 3.97
CA SER A 387 -21.65 -8.34 4.95
C SER A 387 -20.91 -7.27 5.75
N ASP A 388 -21.31 -6.00 5.67
CA ASP A 388 -20.66 -4.86 6.33
C ASP A 388 -19.19 -4.67 5.89
N TRP A 389 -18.89 -4.94 4.61
CA TRP A 389 -17.60 -4.64 3.99
C TRP A 389 -17.68 -3.41 3.10
N VAL A 390 -16.68 -2.54 3.21
CA VAL A 390 -16.55 -1.33 2.39
C VAL A 390 -15.38 -1.50 1.43
N PRO A 391 -15.62 -1.86 0.17
CA PRO A 391 -14.56 -1.98 -0.81
C PRO A 391 -13.99 -0.60 -1.20
N CYS A 392 -12.65 -0.50 -1.23
CA CYS A 392 -11.95 0.57 -1.91
C CYS A 392 -11.53 0.04 -3.29
N GLY A 393 -12.37 0.29 -4.29
CA GLY A 393 -12.21 -0.18 -5.66
C GLY A 393 -11.29 0.73 -6.46
N THR A 394 -10.32 0.17 -7.19
CA THR A 394 -9.50 0.92 -8.15
C THR A 394 -10.00 0.72 -9.58
N LEU A 395 -9.90 1.76 -10.40
CA LEU A 395 -10.04 1.72 -11.84
C LEU A 395 -8.72 2.09 -12.50
N ILE A 396 -8.46 1.62 -13.70
CA ILE A 396 -7.28 1.99 -14.49
C ILE A 396 -7.75 2.72 -15.75
N LEU A 397 -7.27 3.95 -15.94
CA LEU A 397 -7.47 4.75 -17.15
C LEU A 397 -6.21 4.67 -18.01
N GLY A 398 -6.40 4.51 -19.31
CA GLY A 398 -5.32 4.50 -20.28
C GLY A 398 -4.64 3.15 -20.43
N LEU A 399 -5.35 2.05 -20.20
CA LEU A 399 -4.85 0.71 -20.56
C LEU A 399 -4.52 0.63 -22.06
N PRO A 400 -3.45 -0.07 -22.45
CA PRO A 400 -3.08 -0.18 -23.86
C PRO A 400 -4.22 -0.71 -24.74
N GLY A 401 -4.67 0.10 -25.73
CA GLY A 401 -5.79 -0.21 -26.63
C GLY A 401 -7.16 0.01 -26.01
N GLU A 402 -7.26 0.83 -24.97
CA GLU A 402 -8.50 1.38 -24.44
C GLU A 402 -9.12 2.34 -25.46
N GLU A 403 -10.41 2.23 -25.69
CA GLU A 403 -11.21 3.05 -26.57
C GLU A 403 -12.36 3.71 -25.80
N GLU A 404 -13.04 4.68 -26.40
CA GLU A 404 -14.19 5.38 -25.80
C GLU A 404 -15.26 4.41 -25.31
N GLU A 405 -15.62 3.39 -26.09
CA GLU A 405 -16.61 2.38 -25.72
C GLU A 405 -16.24 1.64 -24.43
N ASP A 406 -14.95 1.39 -24.19
CA ASP A 406 -14.47 0.73 -22.98
C ASP A 406 -14.71 1.60 -21.74
N ILE A 407 -14.50 2.92 -21.87
CA ILE A 407 -14.79 3.88 -20.81
C ILE A 407 -16.29 4.05 -20.59
N LEU A 408 -17.10 4.11 -21.65
CA LEU A 408 -18.56 4.17 -21.52
C LEU A 408 -19.11 2.96 -20.75
N LYS A 409 -18.63 1.74 -21.03
CA LYS A 409 -18.99 0.55 -20.24
C LYS A 409 -18.55 0.66 -18.77
N THR A 410 -17.46 1.33 -18.51
CA THR A 410 -17.01 1.59 -17.13
C THR A 410 -17.91 2.61 -16.44
N ILE A 411 -18.37 3.65 -17.16
CA ILE A 411 -19.35 4.62 -16.66
C ILE A 411 -20.70 3.94 -16.35
N GLU A 412 -21.17 3.05 -17.22
CA GLU A 412 -22.38 2.25 -16.99
C GLU A 412 -22.23 1.39 -15.72
N LEU A 413 -21.08 0.75 -15.54
CA LEU A 413 -20.80 0.00 -14.32
C LEU A 413 -20.83 0.91 -13.09
N MET A 414 -20.28 2.12 -13.16
CA MET A 414 -20.35 3.10 -12.07
C MET A 414 -21.79 3.49 -11.71
N ASP A 415 -22.67 3.59 -12.70
CA ASP A 415 -24.10 3.85 -12.46
C ASP A 415 -24.79 2.68 -11.75
N ARG A 416 -24.42 1.45 -12.07
CA ARG A 416 -24.90 0.25 -11.36
C ARG A 416 -24.40 0.24 -9.90
N LEU A 417 -23.17 0.69 -9.66
CA LEU A 417 -22.54 0.68 -8.33
C LEU A 417 -22.95 1.84 -7.41
N LYS A 418 -23.66 2.84 -7.90
CA LYS A 418 -23.95 4.10 -7.18
C LYS A 418 -24.58 3.93 -5.78
N ASN A 419 -25.34 2.84 -5.57
CA ASN A 419 -26.05 2.56 -4.31
C ASN A 419 -25.28 1.63 -3.37
N TYR A 420 -24.13 1.11 -3.76
CA TYR A 420 -23.30 0.24 -2.91
C TYR A 420 -22.26 1.07 -2.17
N LYS A 421 -22.23 0.94 -0.85
CA LYS A 421 -21.27 1.64 0.03
C LYS A 421 -19.83 1.25 -0.32
N SER A 422 -19.08 2.19 -0.89
CA SER A 422 -17.71 1.95 -1.36
C SER A 422 -16.98 3.25 -1.67
N LEU A 423 -15.67 3.17 -1.84
CA LEU A 423 -14.86 4.22 -2.45
C LEU A 423 -14.32 3.69 -3.78
N ILE A 424 -14.38 4.49 -4.82
CA ILE A 424 -13.85 4.10 -6.14
C ILE A 424 -12.86 5.15 -6.61
N VAL A 425 -11.62 4.71 -6.85
CA VAL A 425 -10.48 5.57 -7.15
C VAL A 425 -9.96 5.25 -8.56
N PRO A 426 -10.19 6.12 -9.53
CA PRO A 426 -9.59 5.99 -10.86
C PRO A 426 -8.11 6.37 -10.81
N LEU A 427 -7.26 5.49 -11.34
CA LEU A 427 -5.80 5.62 -11.38
C LEU A 427 -5.30 5.59 -12.83
N PHE A 428 -4.25 6.32 -13.10
CA PHE A 428 -3.60 6.28 -14.41
C PHE A 428 -2.79 5.01 -14.60
N PHE A 429 -2.82 4.48 -15.81
CA PHE A 429 -2.00 3.34 -16.18
C PHE A 429 -0.50 3.67 -16.04
N VAL A 430 0.18 2.78 -15.34
CA VAL A 430 1.64 2.80 -15.18
C VAL A 430 2.24 1.57 -15.86
N PRO A 431 3.26 1.73 -16.72
CA PRO A 431 3.87 0.62 -17.44
C PRO A 431 4.78 -0.21 -16.52
N ILE A 432 4.21 -1.26 -15.93
CA ILE A 432 4.91 -2.24 -15.08
C ILE A 432 4.50 -3.67 -15.46
N GLY A 433 5.10 -4.66 -14.84
CA GLY A 433 4.85 -6.07 -15.15
C GLY A 433 5.19 -6.42 -16.60
N SER A 434 4.29 -7.12 -17.26
CA SER A 434 4.45 -7.49 -18.69
C SER A 434 4.27 -6.30 -19.64
N LEU A 435 3.69 -5.20 -19.16
CA LEU A 435 3.42 -3.98 -19.94
C LEU A 435 4.50 -2.88 -19.72
N LYS A 436 5.66 -3.22 -19.20
CA LYS A 436 6.75 -2.25 -18.87
C LYS A 436 7.28 -1.45 -20.06
N LYS A 437 6.99 -1.87 -21.30
CA LYS A 437 7.40 -1.17 -22.52
C LYS A 437 6.34 -0.25 -23.08
N GLU A 438 5.12 -0.28 -22.55
CA GLU A 438 4.01 0.57 -22.98
C GLU A 438 4.19 2.02 -22.54
N LYS A 439 3.48 2.93 -23.21
CA LYS A 439 3.46 4.35 -22.83
C LYS A 439 2.66 4.54 -21.54
N ARG A 440 3.20 5.32 -20.60
CA ARG A 440 2.48 5.77 -19.41
C ARG A 440 1.33 6.70 -19.81
N PHE A 441 0.18 6.53 -19.15
CA PHE A 441 -0.94 7.46 -19.30
C PHE A 441 -0.76 8.67 -18.36
N THR A 442 -1.15 9.84 -18.84
CA THR A 442 -0.99 11.12 -18.12
C THR A 442 -2.26 11.97 -18.25
N VAL A 443 -2.35 13.04 -17.47
CA VAL A 443 -3.46 13.99 -17.58
C VAL A 443 -3.55 14.62 -18.98
N ASP A 444 -2.46 14.70 -19.73
CA ASP A 444 -2.44 15.26 -21.08
C ASP A 444 -2.99 14.27 -22.14
N ASP A 445 -3.06 12.97 -21.83
CA ASP A 445 -3.64 11.94 -22.71
C ASP A 445 -5.16 11.80 -22.53
N MET A 446 -5.75 12.48 -21.53
CA MET A 446 -7.18 12.36 -21.22
C MET A 446 -8.07 12.97 -22.30
N LYS A 447 -9.08 12.20 -22.69
CA LYS A 447 -10.18 12.63 -23.58
C LYS A 447 -11.43 12.99 -22.75
N GLU A 448 -12.46 13.51 -23.38
CA GLU A 448 -13.70 13.95 -22.72
C GLU A 448 -14.33 12.85 -21.86
N TYR A 449 -14.46 11.66 -22.41
CA TYR A 449 -15.04 10.51 -21.72
C TYR A 449 -14.23 10.07 -20.47
N HIS A 450 -12.92 10.29 -20.44
CA HIS A 450 -12.12 10.06 -19.22
C HIS A 450 -12.47 11.05 -18.11
N TRP A 451 -12.71 12.32 -18.48
CA TRP A 451 -13.14 13.34 -17.51
C TRP A 451 -14.53 13.03 -16.96
N ASP A 452 -15.43 12.51 -17.78
CA ASP A 452 -16.77 12.12 -17.35
C ASP A 452 -16.72 10.94 -16.38
N LEU A 453 -15.88 9.94 -16.63
CA LEU A 453 -15.63 8.85 -15.68
C LEU A 453 -15.02 9.37 -14.35
N MET A 454 -14.05 10.29 -14.42
CA MET A 454 -13.45 10.91 -13.24
C MET A 454 -14.49 11.63 -12.38
N LEU A 455 -15.37 12.42 -12.99
CA LEU A 455 -16.44 13.11 -12.29
C LEU A 455 -17.43 12.12 -11.65
N LYS A 456 -17.78 11.05 -12.36
CA LYS A 456 -18.66 10.00 -11.86
C LYS A 456 -18.06 9.31 -10.60
N CYS A 457 -16.78 8.97 -10.65
CA CYS A 457 -16.06 8.39 -9.51
C CYS A 457 -15.96 9.38 -8.35
N TRP A 458 -15.69 10.65 -8.65
CA TRP A 458 -15.67 11.70 -7.65
C TRP A 458 -17.02 11.85 -6.94
N ASP A 459 -18.12 11.90 -7.68
CA ASP A 459 -19.48 12.00 -7.13
C ASP A 459 -19.82 10.81 -6.23
N HIS A 460 -19.44 9.61 -6.66
CA HIS A 460 -19.60 8.38 -5.87
C HIS A 460 -18.80 8.48 -4.57
N GLY A 461 -17.52 8.85 -4.64
CA GLY A 461 -16.66 8.99 -3.47
C GLY A 461 -17.17 10.04 -2.48
N MET A 462 -17.62 11.21 -2.96
CA MET A 462 -18.15 12.28 -2.09
C MET A 462 -19.44 11.86 -1.37
N ARG A 463 -20.32 11.14 -2.06
CA ARG A 463 -21.56 10.60 -1.46
C ARG A 463 -21.24 9.67 -0.29
N TRP A 464 -20.38 8.71 -0.49
CA TRP A 464 -20.08 7.69 0.52
C TRP A 464 -19.09 8.14 1.59
N ALA A 465 -18.16 9.06 1.28
CA ALA A 465 -17.22 9.59 2.26
C ALA A 465 -17.93 10.28 3.44
N GLU A 466 -19.01 11.00 3.18
CA GLU A 466 -19.80 11.65 4.24
C GLU A 466 -20.51 10.62 5.12
N GLU A 467 -21.10 9.58 4.53
CA GLU A 467 -21.76 8.49 5.27
C GLU A 467 -20.75 7.68 6.11
N LEU A 468 -19.64 7.29 5.52
CA LEU A 468 -18.57 6.57 6.22
C LEU A 468 -18.00 7.39 7.39
N ALA A 469 -17.84 8.70 7.20
CA ALA A 469 -17.40 9.59 8.27
C ALA A 469 -18.40 9.65 9.44
N LYS A 470 -19.69 9.72 9.15
CA LYS A 470 -20.75 9.69 10.18
C LYS A 470 -20.70 8.40 11.01
N GLU A 471 -20.49 7.26 10.36
CA GLU A 471 -20.37 5.97 11.03
C GLU A 471 -19.11 5.87 11.89
N TYR A 472 -17.98 6.38 11.37
CA TYR A 472 -16.70 6.33 12.09
C TYR A 472 -16.70 7.12 13.41
N VAL A 473 -17.35 8.29 13.43
CA VAL A 473 -17.38 9.16 14.62
C VAL A 473 -18.45 8.79 15.65
N VAL A 474 -19.21 7.72 15.44
CA VAL A 474 -20.29 7.30 16.38
C VAL A 474 -19.76 7.09 17.79
N LYS A 475 -18.50 6.66 17.94
CA LYS A 475 -17.84 6.41 19.24
C LYS A 475 -17.44 7.67 20.01
N MET A 476 -17.40 8.82 19.36
CA MET A 476 -16.93 10.05 20.01
C MET A 476 -17.98 10.63 20.97
N PRO A 477 -17.56 11.30 22.07
CA PRO A 477 -18.45 12.09 22.90
C PRO A 477 -19.25 13.11 22.08
N PHE A 478 -20.48 13.39 22.47
CA PHE A 478 -21.41 14.21 21.67
C PHE A 478 -20.84 15.53 21.14
N LEU A 479 -20.16 16.31 21.99
CA LEU A 479 -19.55 17.58 21.58
C LEU A 479 -18.41 17.39 20.59
N ALA A 480 -17.52 16.41 20.84
CA ALA A 480 -16.42 16.08 19.93
C ALA A 480 -16.95 15.55 18.60
N LYS A 481 -17.97 14.68 18.63
CA LYS A 481 -18.65 14.16 17.44
C LYS A 481 -19.21 15.29 16.58
N THR A 482 -19.95 16.23 17.17
CA THR A 482 -20.56 17.35 16.44
C THR A 482 -19.49 18.23 15.79
N PHE A 483 -18.41 18.53 16.52
CA PHE A 483 -17.29 19.31 15.99
C PHE A 483 -16.59 18.58 14.83
N VAL A 484 -16.24 17.31 15.03
CA VAL A 484 -15.53 16.49 14.02
C VAL A 484 -16.40 16.31 12.77
N LEU A 485 -17.69 16.00 12.92
CA LEU A 485 -18.61 15.89 11.77
C LEU A 485 -18.74 17.21 11.01
N SER A 486 -18.89 18.33 11.73
CA SER A 486 -18.96 19.65 11.09
C SER A 486 -17.68 19.97 10.34
N PHE A 487 -16.53 19.65 10.93
CA PHE A 487 -15.22 19.82 10.31
C PHE A 487 -15.05 18.92 9.08
N ILE A 488 -15.36 17.62 9.18
CA ILE A 488 -15.29 16.69 8.04
C ILE A 488 -16.22 17.14 6.92
N THR A 489 -17.47 17.47 7.24
CA THR A 489 -18.45 17.96 6.24
C THR A 489 -17.95 19.24 5.56
N TRP A 490 -17.34 20.17 6.31
CA TRP A 490 -16.73 21.36 5.75
C TRP A 490 -15.54 21.02 4.83
N VAL A 491 -14.64 20.13 5.28
CA VAL A 491 -13.48 19.67 4.49
C VAL A 491 -13.95 19.00 3.20
N VAL A 492 -14.92 18.09 3.29
CA VAL A 492 -15.49 17.37 2.13
C VAL A 492 -16.09 18.37 1.13
N LYS A 493 -16.94 19.30 1.59
CA LYS A 493 -17.53 20.33 0.71
C LYS A 493 -16.50 21.29 0.12
N PHE A 494 -15.48 21.67 0.89
CA PHE A 494 -14.39 22.51 0.40
C PHE A 494 -13.54 21.78 -0.64
N ALA A 495 -13.20 20.51 -0.37
CA ALA A 495 -12.46 19.66 -1.30
C ALA A 495 -13.26 19.44 -2.59
N ASP A 496 -14.57 19.16 -2.48
CA ASP A 496 -15.47 18.99 -3.62
C ASP A 496 -15.48 20.22 -4.52
N LYS A 497 -15.75 21.40 -3.94
CA LYS A 497 -15.77 22.67 -4.70
C LYS A 497 -14.45 22.94 -5.42
N ARG A 498 -13.33 22.66 -4.75
CA ARG A 498 -11.99 22.91 -5.29
C ARG A 498 -11.60 21.89 -6.37
N ALA A 499 -11.90 20.60 -6.14
CA ALA A 499 -11.64 19.55 -7.10
C ALA A 499 -12.48 19.71 -8.37
N ARG A 500 -13.79 19.96 -8.27
CA ARG A 500 -14.65 20.24 -9.42
C ARG A 500 -14.15 21.42 -10.25
N LYS A 501 -13.78 22.53 -9.59
CA LYS A 501 -13.22 23.69 -10.28
C LYS A 501 -11.93 23.34 -11.05
N ASN A 502 -11.06 22.53 -10.44
CA ASN A 502 -9.82 22.09 -11.09
C ASN A 502 -10.09 21.11 -12.23
N ILE A 503 -10.97 20.13 -12.04
CA ILE A 503 -11.35 19.14 -13.07
C ILE A 503 -11.95 19.87 -14.27
N VAL A 504 -12.92 20.76 -14.07
CA VAL A 504 -13.53 21.56 -15.15
C VAL A 504 -12.48 22.40 -15.88
N LYS A 505 -11.60 23.09 -15.16
CA LYS A 505 -10.53 23.88 -15.76
C LYS A 505 -9.55 23.03 -16.59
N LEU A 506 -9.21 21.84 -16.11
CA LEU A 506 -8.33 20.91 -16.81
C LEU A 506 -9.04 20.29 -18.02
N LYS A 507 -10.33 19.94 -17.90
CA LYS A 507 -11.17 19.48 -19.02
C LYS A 507 -11.21 20.54 -20.13
N GLU A 508 -11.53 21.80 -19.80
CA GLU A 508 -11.54 22.90 -20.76
C GLU A 508 -10.18 23.13 -21.45
N LYS A 509 -9.08 22.93 -20.70
CA LYS A 509 -7.73 23.08 -21.24
C LYS A 509 -7.36 21.91 -22.17
N SER A 510 -7.70 20.68 -21.81
CA SER A 510 -7.39 19.48 -22.60
C SER A 510 -8.21 19.41 -23.91
N LEU A 511 -9.41 20.00 -23.95
CA LEU A 511 -10.26 20.05 -25.16
C LEU A 511 -9.87 21.17 -26.14
N LYS A 512 -8.94 22.06 -25.74
CA LYS A 512 -8.44 23.16 -26.61
C LYS A 512 -7.15 22.79 -27.35
N HIS A 513 -6.60 21.64 -27.08
CA HIS A 513 -5.41 21.07 -27.73
C HIS A 513 -5.76 19.73 -28.40
#